data_04cd638e84661bccc7df391973dca0f6
#
_entry.id   04cd638e84661bccc7df391973dca0f6
#
_cell.length_a   1.000
_cell.length_b   1.000
_cell.length_c   1.000
_cell.angle_alpha   90.00
_cell.angle_beta   90.00
_cell.angle_gamma   90.00
#
_symmetry.space_group_name_H-M   'P 1'
#
loop_
_entity.id
_entity.type
_entity.pdbx_description
1 polymer ?
#
loop_
_entity_poly.entity_id
_entity_poly.type
_entity_poly.pdbx_seq_one_letter_code
_entity_poly.pdbx_strand_id
1 'polypeptide(L)'
;MAEKIAGADILVKVNTGTESEPEWTTIAGQRDATVTRGTDTIDTTTKDSVGAMREQEPSFLTWSISCSGLMVVSDAAQELLRTAWSGRERVLVRVRYSDADMEEGLAIISNLEYAGSYEDTATYSAEFTGAGLLAPVIEEVGG
;
A
#
# COMPACT_ATOMS: atom_id res chain seq x y z
N MET A 1 -6.98 20.25 18.58
CA MET A 1 -7.94 19.16 18.48
C MET A 1 -7.62 18.29 17.30
N ALA A 2 -7.50 17.01 17.53
CA ALA A 2 -7.19 16.09 16.44
C ALA A 2 -8.45 15.78 15.63
N GLU A 3 -8.38 15.92 14.34
CA GLU A 3 -9.45 15.51 13.46
C GLU A 3 -9.31 14.04 13.13
N LYS A 4 -10.43 13.35 13.05
CA LYS A 4 -10.45 11.96 12.65
C LYS A 4 -10.47 11.86 11.13
N ILE A 5 -9.74 10.89 10.62
CA ILE A 5 -9.73 10.61 9.17
C ILE A 5 -10.87 9.66 8.87
N ALA A 6 -11.70 10.02 7.91
CA ALA A 6 -12.77 9.15 7.45
C ALA A 6 -12.18 8.02 6.62
N GLY A 7 -12.71 6.80 6.77
CA GLY A 7 -12.24 5.67 5.97
C GLY A 7 -12.33 5.90 4.47
N ALA A 8 -13.32 6.66 4.03
CA ALA A 8 -13.47 7.00 2.61
C ALA A 8 -12.36 7.89 2.07
N ASP A 9 -11.59 8.54 2.95
CA ASP A 9 -10.49 9.42 2.53
C ASP A 9 -9.18 8.66 2.34
N ILE A 10 -9.12 7.42 2.80
CA ILE A 10 -7.92 6.59 2.61
C ILE A 10 -8.00 5.95 1.23
N LEU A 11 -7.12 6.39 0.34
CA LEU A 11 -7.11 5.96 -1.05
C LEU A 11 -5.73 5.44 -1.45
N VAL A 12 -5.73 4.38 -2.26
CA VAL A 12 -4.51 3.84 -2.83
C VAL A 12 -4.37 4.35 -4.26
N LYS A 13 -3.21 4.91 -4.55
CA LYS A 13 -2.89 5.41 -5.88
C LYS A 13 -1.68 4.67 -6.43
N VAL A 14 -1.62 4.53 -7.73
CA VAL A 14 -0.46 3.93 -8.40
C VAL A 14 0.10 4.89 -9.42
N ASN A 15 1.41 4.77 -9.68
CA ASN A 15 2.06 5.58 -10.70
C ASN A 15 1.79 4.96 -12.08
N THR A 16 0.99 5.63 -12.88
CA THR A 16 0.69 5.20 -14.25
C THR A 16 1.61 5.87 -15.28
N GLY A 17 2.49 6.74 -14.81
CA GLY A 17 3.48 7.38 -15.66
C GLY A 17 4.84 6.69 -15.56
N THR A 18 5.90 7.48 -15.69
CA THR A 18 7.27 6.98 -15.59
C THR A 18 7.90 7.39 -14.26
N GLU A 19 9.08 6.85 -13.96
CA GLU A 19 9.80 7.25 -12.74
C GLU A 19 10.20 8.72 -12.76
N SER A 20 10.55 9.23 -13.92
CA SER A 20 10.95 10.64 -14.09
C SER A 20 9.74 11.57 -14.16
N GLU A 21 8.61 11.09 -14.64
CA GLU A 21 7.37 11.86 -14.71
C GLU A 21 6.22 11.02 -14.13
N PRO A 22 6.16 10.92 -12.80
CA PRO A 22 5.12 10.10 -12.18
C PRO A 22 3.74 10.72 -12.36
N GLU A 23 2.78 9.87 -12.67
CA GLU A 23 1.39 10.27 -12.78
C GLU A 23 0.58 9.42 -11.80
N TRP A 24 0.13 10.03 -10.72
CA TRP A 24 -0.57 9.34 -9.67
C TRP A 24 -2.05 9.21 -9.99
N THR A 25 -2.48 7.99 -10.18
CA THR A 25 -3.86 7.68 -10.52
C THR A 25 -4.49 6.85 -9.39
N THR A 26 -5.60 7.32 -8.87
CA THR A 26 -6.37 6.57 -7.88
C THR A 26 -6.99 5.36 -8.56
N ILE A 27 -6.84 4.19 -7.93
CA ILE A 27 -7.51 2.99 -8.45
C ILE A 27 -9.01 3.20 -8.34
N ALA A 28 -9.70 3.20 -9.45
CA ALA A 28 -11.13 3.49 -9.46
C ALA A 28 -11.93 2.39 -8.77
N GLY A 29 -13.10 2.75 -8.26
CA GLY A 29 -14.01 1.80 -7.65
C GLY A 29 -13.61 1.32 -6.26
N GLN A 30 -12.61 1.92 -5.63
CA GLN A 30 -12.16 1.49 -4.30
C GLN A 30 -13.25 1.58 -3.25
N ARG A 31 -13.33 0.55 -2.40
CA ARG A 31 -14.25 0.52 -1.27
C ARG A 31 -13.50 0.35 0.04
N ASP A 32 -12.47 -0.50 0.06
CA ASP A 32 -11.69 -0.79 1.26
C ASP A 32 -10.21 -0.68 0.95
N ALA A 33 -9.45 -0.15 1.90
CA ALA A 33 -7.99 -0.09 1.81
C ALA A 33 -7.42 -0.30 3.20
N THR A 34 -6.39 -1.14 3.30
CA THR A 34 -5.72 -1.42 4.57
C THR A 34 -4.22 -1.36 4.37
N VAL A 35 -3.54 -0.64 5.26
CA VAL A 35 -2.08 -0.57 5.29
C VAL A 35 -1.62 -1.30 6.54
N THR A 36 -0.77 -2.30 6.36
CA THR A 36 -0.25 -3.10 7.47
C THR A 36 1.26 -2.90 7.54
N ARG A 37 1.77 -2.65 8.74
CA ARG A 37 3.20 -2.52 8.99
C ARG A 37 3.63 -3.57 9.99
N GLY A 38 4.75 -4.21 9.72
CA GLY A 38 5.30 -5.23 10.60
C GLY A 38 6.74 -4.94 10.93
N THR A 39 7.19 -5.50 12.02
CA THR A 39 8.57 -5.38 12.47
C THR A 39 9.07 -6.77 12.83
N ASP A 40 10.16 -7.18 12.19
CA ASP A 40 10.86 -8.39 12.58
C ASP A 40 11.72 -8.09 13.80
N THR A 41 11.85 -9.04 14.71
CA THR A 41 12.61 -8.85 15.95
C THR A 41 13.75 -9.85 16.03
N ILE A 42 14.82 -9.42 16.68
CA ILE A 42 15.96 -10.27 16.99
C ILE A 42 15.98 -10.44 18.51
N ASP A 43 16.08 -11.70 18.96
CA ASP A 43 16.15 -11.99 20.39
C ASP A 43 17.57 -11.70 20.89
N THR A 44 17.66 -10.72 21.79
CA THR A 44 18.93 -10.31 22.41
C THR A 44 18.97 -10.70 23.88
N THR A 45 18.07 -11.57 24.34
CA THR A 45 18.00 -12.00 25.72
C THR A 45 19.28 -12.71 26.14
N THR A 46 19.83 -12.30 27.28
CA THR A 46 21.02 -12.92 27.87
C THR A 46 20.71 -13.36 29.31
N LYS A 47 21.65 -14.09 29.92
CA LYS A 47 21.51 -14.49 31.32
C LYS A 47 21.46 -13.30 32.27
N ASP A 48 21.98 -12.16 31.83
CA ASP A 48 22.03 -10.95 32.63
C ASP A 48 20.83 -10.03 32.37
N SER A 49 19.87 -10.49 31.58
CA SER A 49 18.66 -9.69 31.32
C SER A 49 17.89 -9.41 32.61
N VAL A 50 17.53 -8.16 32.80
CA VAL A 50 16.91 -7.67 34.03
C VAL A 50 15.53 -8.28 34.23
N GLY A 51 15.29 -8.87 35.43
CA GLY A 51 14.00 -9.42 35.77
C GLY A 51 13.59 -10.64 34.97
N ALA A 52 14.57 -11.34 34.35
CA ALA A 52 14.32 -12.48 33.49
C ALA A 52 13.35 -12.16 32.31
N MET A 53 13.28 -10.92 31.94
CA MET A 53 12.48 -10.47 30.80
C MET A 53 13.20 -10.76 29.48
N ARG A 54 12.45 -11.15 28.48
CA ARG A 54 12.99 -11.30 27.14
C ARG A 54 13.34 -9.94 26.57
N GLU A 55 14.54 -9.86 26.03
CA GLU A 55 14.98 -8.66 25.33
C GLU A 55 14.97 -8.90 23.82
N GLN A 56 14.46 -7.94 23.08
CA GLN A 56 14.36 -8.02 21.63
C GLN A 56 14.70 -6.69 21.01
N GLU A 57 15.32 -6.75 19.84
CA GLU A 57 15.60 -5.54 19.07
C GLU A 57 14.87 -5.60 17.73
N PRO A 58 14.41 -4.45 17.20
CA PRO A 58 13.80 -4.44 15.89
C PRO A 58 14.83 -4.72 14.80
N SER A 59 14.46 -5.55 13.84
CA SER A 59 15.29 -5.89 12.70
C SER A 59 14.71 -5.25 11.45
N PHE A 60 14.19 -6.05 10.54
CA PHE A 60 13.63 -5.52 9.30
C PHE A 60 12.20 -5.02 9.51
N LEU A 61 11.87 -3.96 8.81
CA LEU A 61 10.50 -3.46 8.75
C LEU A 61 9.84 -3.99 7.49
N THR A 62 8.59 -4.37 7.62
CA THR A 62 7.80 -4.83 6.48
C THR A 62 6.52 -4.02 6.38
N TRP A 63 6.00 -3.88 5.19
CA TRP A 63 4.72 -3.22 5.00
C TRP A 63 3.98 -3.87 3.84
N SER A 64 2.66 -3.79 3.91
CA SER A 64 1.81 -4.27 2.84
C SER A 64 0.56 -3.41 2.76
N ILE A 65 -0.02 -3.38 1.58
CA ILE A 65 -1.26 -2.64 1.34
C ILE A 65 -2.23 -3.60 0.67
N SER A 66 -3.45 -3.65 1.18
CA SER A 66 -4.52 -4.38 0.49
C SER A 66 -5.64 -3.42 0.18
N CYS A 67 -6.21 -3.55 -1.01
CA CYS A 67 -7.37 -2.74 -1.40
C CYS A 67 -8.33 -3.60 -2.19
N SER A 68 -9.59 -3.25 -2.11
CA SER A 68 -10.64 -3.94 -2.83
C SER A 68 -11.72 -2.96 -3.26
N GLY A 69 -12.51 -3.36 -4.22
CA GLY A 69 -13.58 -2.52 -4.70
C GLY A 69 -14.26 -3.10 -5.92
N LEU A 70 -14.89 -2.22 -6.68
CA LEU A 70 -15.60 -2.62 -7.89
C LEU A 70 -14.69 -2.50 -9.11
N MET A 71 -14.82 -3.43 -10.04
CA MET A 71 -14.09 -3.34 -11.30
C MET A 71 -14.70 -2.23 -12.16
N VAL A 72 -13.82 -1.42 -12.75
CA VAL A 72 -14.22 -0.32 -13.63
C VAL A 72 -13.62 -0.57 -15.01
N VAL A 73 -14.47 -0.44 -16.03
CA VAL A 73 -14.04 -0.65 -17.41
C VAL A 73 -13.06 0.44 -17.84
N SER A 74 -11.96 0.01 -18.45
CA SER A 74 -10.94 0.93 -18.99
C SER A 74 -10.27 1.83 -17.96
N ASP A 75 -10.20 1.39 -16.71
CA ASP A 75 -9.46 2.12 -15.70
C ASP A 75 -7.96 1.87 -15.86
N ALA A 76 -7.20 2.94 -16.08
CA ALA A 76 -5.75 2.84 -16.31
C ALA A 76 -5.01 2.22 -15.13
N ALA A 77 -5.43 2.54 -13.91
CA ALA A 77 -4.78 1.99 -12.72
C ALA A 77 -5.02 0.49 -12.60
N GLN A 78 -6.24 0.03 -12.84
CA GLN A 78 -6.54 -1.40 -12.78
C GLN A 78 -5.82 -2.17 -13.90
N GLU A 79 -5.70 -1.59 -15.09
CA GLU A 79 -4.95 -2.19 -16.18
C GLU A 79 -3.45 -2.28 -15.86
N LEU A 80 -2.91 -1.24 -15.22
CA LEU A 80 -1.51 -1.22 -14.80
C LEU A 80 -1.21 -2.38 -13.84
N LEU A 81 -2.12 -2.66 -12.92
CA LEU A 81 -1.93 -3.76 -11.97
C LEU A 81 -1.79 -5.10 -12.69
N ARG A 82 -2.62 -5.36 -13.68
CA ARG A 82 -2.54 -6.59 -14.45
C ARG A 82 -1.26 -6.68 -15.26
N THR A 83 -0.86 -5.59 -15.88
CA THR A 83 0.36 -5.53 -16.68
C THR A 83 1.60 -5.73 -15.82
N ALA A 84 1.66 -5.08 -14.67
CA ALA A 84 2.78 -5.20 -13.76
C ALA A 84 2.88 -6.61 -13.18
N TRP A 85 1.76 -7.22 -12.85
CA TRP A 85 1.75 -8.59 -12.34
C TRP A 85 2.29 -9.56 -13.40
N SER A 86 1.81 -9.46 -14.65
CA SER A 86 2.26 -10.31 -15.74
C SER A 86 3.73 -10.13 -16.06
N GLY A 87 4.22 -8.91 -15.98
CA GLY A 87 5.62 -8.60 -16.25
C GLY A 87 6.55 -8.79 -15.07
N ARG A 88 6.02 -9.18 -13.91
CA ARG A 88 6.77 -9.32 -12.66
C ARG A 88 7.47 -8.03 -12.27
N GLU A 89 6.82 -6.93 -12.53
CA GLU A 89 7.37 -5.60 -12.29
C GLU A 89 6.93 -5.05 -10.93
N ARG A 90 7.78 -4.21 -10.36
CA ARG A 90 7.42 -3.46 -9.17
C ARG A 90 6.58 -2.26 -9.58
N VAL A 91 5.68 -1.87 -8.70
CA VAL A 91 4.86 -0.69 -8.93
C VAL A 91 5.09 0.31 -7.81
N LEU A 92 5.09 1.58 -8.16
CA LEU A 92 5.17 2.64 -7.17
C LEU A 92 3.75 2.93 -6.70
N VAL A 93 3.51 2.75 -5.41
CA VAL A 93 2.19 2.95 -4.82
C VAL A 93 2.22 4.09 -3.82
N ARG A 94 1.11 4.80 -3.72
CA ARG A 94 0.95 5.91 -2.78
C ARG A 94 -0.36 5.70 -2.02
N VAL A 95 -0.30 5.85 -0.72
CA VAL A 95 -1.49 5.81 0.13
C VAL A 95 -1.77 7.23 0.60
N ARG A 96 -2.98 7.68 0.36
CA ARG A 96 -3.45 8.98 0.80
C ARG A 96 -4.33 8.81 2.03
N TYR A 97 -3.94 9.43 3.13
CA TYR A 97 -4.76 9.50 4.33
C TYR A 97 -5.52 10.83 4.40
N SER A 98 -4.86 11.89 3.97
CA SER A 98 -5.45 13.22 3.82
C SER A 98 -4.62 13.99 2.79
N ASP A 99 -5.04 15.19 2.44
CA ASP A 99 -4.30 16.01 1.47
C ASP A 99 -2.86 16.30 1.92
N ALA A 100 -2.65 16.39 3.23
CA ALA A 100 -1.35 16.68 3.80
C ALA A 100 -0.60 15.43 4.28
N ASP A 101 -1.24 14.27 4.26
CA ASP A 101 -0.65 13.05 4.83
C ASP A 101 -0.74 11.91 3.83
N MET A 102 0.37 11.64 3.17
CA MET A 102 0.49 10.56 2.18
C MET A 102 1.81 9.84 2.38
N GLU A 103 1.81 8.56 2.02
CA GLU A 103 3.04 7.76 2.05
C GLU A 103 3.18 7.05 0.72
N GLU A 104 4.41 6.85 0.27
CA GLU A 104 4.67 6.16 -0.98
C GLU A 104 5.81 5.17 -0.84
N GLY A 105 5.80 4.16 -1.68
CA GLY A 105 6.86 3.16 -1.70
C GLY A 105 6.73 2.26 -2.91
N LEU A 106 7.81 1.54 -3.18
CA LEU A 106 7.86 0.57 -4.26
C LEU A 106 7.34 -0.77 -3.74
N ALA A 107 6.43 -1.39 -4.46
CA ALA A 107 5.78 -2.63 -4.03
C ALA A 107 5.69 -3.65 -5.15
N ILE A 108 5.52 -4.89 -4.74
CA ILE A 108 5.25 -6.00 -5.66
C ILE A 108 3.78 -6.37 -5.50
N ILE A 109 3.11 -6.65 -6.59
CA ILE A 109 1.74 -7.16 -6.52
C ILE A 109 1.83 -8.63 -6.12
N SER A 110 1.50 -8.90 -4.87
CA SER A 110 1.58 -10.26 -4.31
C SER A 110 0.32 -11.07 -4.57
N ASN A 111 -0.81 -10.39 -4.74
CA ASN A 111 -2.07 -11.05 -5.03
C ASN A 111 -2.99 -10.11 -5.79
N LEU A 112 -3.65 -10.63 -6.81
CA LEU A 112 -4.60 -9.86 -7.60
C LEU A 112 -5.75 -10.79 -7.96
N GLU A 113 -6.93 -10.50 -7.42
CA GLU A 113 -8.12 -11.31 -7.62
C GLU A 113 -9.24 -10.52 -8.24
N TYR A 114 -9.95 -11.16 -9.13
CA TYR A 114 -11.18 -10.63 -9.70
C TYR A 114 -12.29 -11.62 -9.43
N ALA A 115 -13.43 -11.15 -9.00
CA ALA A 115 -14.57 -12.01 -8.71
C ALA A 115 -15.81 -11.42 -9.36
N GLY A 116 -16.62 -12.30 -9.92
CA GLY A 116 -17.88 -11.91 -10.52
C GLY A 116 -18.96 -12.92 -10.21
N SER A 117 -20.09 -12.42 -9.76
CA SER A 117 -21.27 -13.23 -9.54
C SER A 117 -22.31 -12.86 -10.58
N TYR A 118 -23.12 -13.79 -10.97
CA TYR A 118 -24.12 -13.59 -12.00
C TYR A 118 -25.03 -12.37 -11.76
N GLU A 119 -25.37 -12.13 -10.50
CA GLU A 119 -26.30 -11.06 -10.13
C GLU A 119 -25.62 -9.80 -9.58
N ASP A 120 -24.29 -9.84 -9.37
CA ASP A 120 -23.57 -8.75 -8.73
C ASP A 120 -22.56 -8.09 -9.66
N THR A 121 -22.20 -6.86 -9.30
CA THR A 121 -21.11 -6.18 -9.98
C THR A 121 -19.79 -6.89 -9.71
N ALA A 122 -18.94 -6.99 -10.71
CA ALA A 122 -17.63 -7.60 -10.56
C ALA A 122 -16.77 -6.79 -9.60
N THR A 123 -16.00 -7.50 -8.78
CA THR A 123 -15.14 -6.88 -7.77
C THR A 123 -13.69 -7.26 -8.01
N TYR A 124 -12.78 -6.46 -7.46
CA TYR A 124 -11.36 -6.77 -7.47
C TYR A 124 -10.79 -6.71 -6.06
N SER A 125 -9.70 -7.43 -5.86
CA SER A 125 -8.93 -7.37 -4.63
C SER A 125 -7.45 -7.41 -5.02
N ALA A 126 -6.68 -6.46 -4.53
CA ALA A 126 -5.26 -6.37 -4.82
C ALA A 126 -4.47 -6.28 -3.54
N GLU A 127 -3.34 -6.99 -3.51
CA GLU A 127 -2.46 -6.99 -2.36
C GLU A 127 -1.05 -6.64 -2.80
N PHE A 128 -0.47 -5.63 -2.16
CA PHE A 128 0.87 -5.15 -2.46
C PHE A 128 1.78 -5.47 -1.30
N THR A 129 2.92 -6.06 -1.59
CA THR A 129 3.95 -6.32 -0.59
C THR A 129 5.09 -5.32 -0.80
N GLY A 130 5.52 -4.66 0.26
CA GLY A 130 6.58 -3.67 0.18
C GLY A 130 7.87 -4.24 -0.34
N ALA A 131 8.46 -3.57 -1.33
CA ALA A 131 9.73 -3.95 -1.91
C ALA A 131 10.81 -2.91 -1.62
N GLY A 132 10.50 -1.90 -0.84
CA GLY A 132 11.43 -0.84 -0.49
C GLY A 132 10.88 -0.02 0.66
N LEU A 133 11.45 1.15 0.85
CA LEU A 133 11.05 2.04 1.92
C LEU A 133 9.65 2.63 1.68
N LEU A 134 8.81 2.58 2.71
CA LEU A 134 7.56 3.32 2.72
C LEU A 134 7.83 4.66 3.40
N ALA A 135 7.86 5.72 2.62
CA ALA A 135 8.26 7.04 3.09
C ALA A 135 7.11 8.06 2.99
N PRO A 136 7.05 9.00 3.92
CA PRO A 136 6.05 10.07 3.80
C PRO A 136 6.32 10.93 2.57
N VAL A 137 5.26 11.36 1.93
CA VAL A 137 5.35 12.26 0.79
C VAL A 137 5.39 13.68 1.32
N ILE A 138 6.50 14.37 1.04
CA ILE A 138 6.61 15.78 1.37
C ILE A 138 6.27 16.55 0.10
N GLU A 139 5.08 17.12 0.05
CA GLU A 139 4.78 18.03 -1.02
C GLU A 139 5.50 19.34 -0.75
N GLU A 140 6.45 19.65 -1.63
CA GLU A 140 6.95 21.00 -1.65
C GLU A 140 5.79 21.88 -2.07
N VAL A 141 5.32 22.68 -1.14
CA VAL A 141 4.46 23.78 -1.51
C VAL A 141 5.36 24.68 -2.34
N GLY A 142 5.41 24.38 -3.60
CA GLY A 142 6.21 25.12 -4.53
C GLY A 142 5.76 26.55 -4.47
N GLY A 143 6.51 27.23 -3.84
CA GLY A 143 6.26 28.64 -3.87
C GLY A 143 6.29 29.09 -5.26
#